data_82fe7d8fac06fc51fc8786010ad39d04
#
_entry.id   82fe7d8fac06fc51fc8786010ad39d04
#
_cell.length_a   1.000
_cell.length_b   1.000
_cell.length_c   1.000
_cell.angle_alpha   90.00
_cell.angle_beta   90.00
_cell.angle_gamma   90.00
#
_symmetry.space_group_name_H-M   'P 1'
#
loop_
_entity.id
_entity.type
_entity.pdbx_description
1 polymer ?
#
loop_
_entity_poly.entity_id
_entity_poly.type
_entity_poly.pdbx_seq_one_letter_code
_entity_poly.pdbx_strand_id
1 'polypeptide(L)'
;IVTDNKRAGDWGAVYIAKKIKEFNPSPEKKFVLGLPTGSTPLQMYKRLIQFNKEGIISFKNVITFNMDEYVGLPETHSQSYHYYMYNNFFNHIDIDKENINILNGMTKKYEEECKRYEEKILEVGGIDLFLGGVGVDGHIAFNEPGSSFKSRTREKQLTEDTIIANSRFFNNDITKVPQSALTVGVATIMNAKEVLIMVEGN
;
A
#
# COMPACT_ATOMS: atom_id res chain seq x y z
N ILE A 1 -17.33 -14.67 -2.92
CA ILE A 1 -18.10 -13.42 -2.68
C ILE A 1 -18.44 -13.39 -1.21
N VAL A 2 -18.05 -12.32 -0.53
CA VAL A 2 -18.40 -12.04 0.87
C VAL A 2 -19.50 -10.98 0.90
N THR A 3 -20.33 -11.02 1.94
CA THR A 3 -21.59 -10.30 1.99
C THR A 3 -21.48 -8.85 2.44
N ASP A 4 -20.33 -8.45 3.02
CA ASP A 4 -20.11 -7.10 3.50
C ASP A 4 -18.60 -6.79 3.66
N ASN A 5 -18.26 -5.49 3.72
CA ASN A 5 -16.90 -4.97 3.80
C ASN A 5 -16.15 -5.45 5.04
N LYS A 6 -16.85 -5.64 6.17
CA LYS A 6 -16.23 -6.14 7.40
C LYS A 6 -15.73 -7.56 7.21
N ARG A 7 -16.56 -8.43 6.63
CA ARG A 7 -16.17 -9.82 6.34
C ARG A 7 -15.06 -9.91 5.30
N ALA A 8 -15.09 -9.03 4.28
CA ALA A 8 -14.02 -8.95 3.29
C ALA A 8 -12.68 -8.58 3.95
N GLY A 9 -12.66 -7.57 4.81
CA GLY A 9 -11.49 -7.17 5.57
C GLY A 9 -11.01 -8.26 6.55
N ASP A 10 -11.92 -8.89 7.29
CA ASP A 10 -11.59 -9.99 8.20
C ASP A 10 -11.00 -11.19 7.44
N TRP A 11 -11.57 -11.53 6.27
CA TRP A 11 -11.04 -12.60 5.42
C TRP A 11 -9.64 -12.26 4.90
N GLY A 12 -9.42 -11.03 4.42
CA GLY A 12 -8.10 -10.56 3.99
C GLY A 12 -7.06 -10.67 5.10
N ALA A 13 -7.41 -10.28 6.32
CA ALA A 13 -6.53 -10.40 7.48
C ALA A 13 -6.19 -11.87 7.81
N VAL A 14 -7.18 -12.76 7.77
CA VAL A 14 -6.96 -14.21 7.98
C VAL A 14 -6.05 -14.78 6.89
N TYR A 15 -6.25 -14.36 5.65
CA TYR A 15 -5.43 -14.80 4.54
C TYR A 15 -3.96 -14.38 4.69
N ILE A 16 -3.71 -13.10 5.02
CA ILE A 16 -2.35 -12.60 5.27
C ILE A 16 -1.71 -13.32 6.45
N ALA A 17 -2.45 -13.48 7.55
CA ALA A 17 -1.95 -14.19 8.72
C ALA A 17 -1.56 -15.64 8.39
N LYS A 18 -2.37 -16.32 7.56
CA LYS A 18 -2.05 -17.65 7.05
C LYS A 18 -0.76 -17.65 6.24
N LYS A 19 -0.61 -16.70 5.29
CA LYS A 19 0.59 -16.59 4.43
C LYS A 19 1.85 -16.31 5.24
N ILE A 20 1.80 -15.42 6.23
CA ILE A 20 2.93 -15.16 7.13
C ILE A 20 3.31 -16.43 7.89
N LYS A 21 2.32 -17.17 8.46
CA LYS A 21 2.57 -18.42 9.19
C LYS A 21 3.16 -19.50 8.29
N GLU A 22 2.61 -19.71 7.09
CA GLU A 22 3.11 -20.69 6.13
C GLU A 22 4.53 -20.39 5.65
N PHE A 23 4.85 -19.10 5.46
CA PHE A 23 6.19 -18.66 5.10
C PHE A 23 7.19 -18.86 6.24
N ASN A 24 6.73 -18.74 7.51
CA ASN A 24 7.53 -18.85 8.72
C ASN A 24 8.78 -17.93 8.70
N PRO A 25 8.59 -16.58 8.70
CA PRO A 25 9.67 -15.64 8.50
C PRO A 25 10.67 -15.65 9.66
N SER A 26 11.96 -15.44 9.31
CA SER A 26 13.08 -15.31 10.23
C SER A 26 13.86 -14.02 9.97
N PRO A 27 14.84 -13.63 10.82
CA PRO A 27 15.70 -12.49 10.55
C PRO A 27 16.44 -12.58 9.20
N GLU A 28 16.80 -13.79 8.78
CA GLU A 28 17.53 -14.07 7.53
C GLU A 28 16.60 -14.20 6.31
N LYS A 29 15.31 -14.46 6.56
CA LYS A 29 14.32 -14.68 5.51
C LYS A 29 13.02 -13.99 5.88
N LYS A 30 12.92 -12.72 5.55
CA LYS A 30 11.75 -11.89 5.87
C LYS A 30 10.62 -12.10 4.85
N PHE A 31 9.37 -12.01 5.32
CA PHE A 31 8.19 -11.99 4.45
C PHE A 31 7.97 -10.58 3.90
N VAL A 32 7.81 -10.44 2.59
CA VAL A 32 7.68 -9.13 1.93
C VAL A 32 6.25 -8.88 1.51
N LEU A 33 5.63 -7.82 2.06
CA LEU A 33 4.22 -7.51 1.94
C LEU A 33 3.99 -6.14 1.27
N GLY A 34 3.31 -6.13 0.14
CA GLY A 34 2.82 -4.91 -0.50
C GLY A 34 1.49 -4.46 0.11
N LEU A 35 1.34 -3.16 0.41
CA LEU A 35 0.20 -2.63 1.17
C LEU A 35 -0.45 -1.42 0.48
N PRO A 36 -1.80 -1.40 0.37
CA PRO A 36 -2.56 -0.26 -0.10
C PRO A 36 -2.92 0.71 1.04
N THR A 37 -3.36 1.90 0.67
CA THR A 37 -4.08 2.83 1.55
C THR A 37 -5.58 2.86 1.19
N GLY A 38 -6.32 3.82 1.74
CA GLY A 38 -7.75 4.02 1.44
C GLY A 38 -8.68 3.39 2.48
N SER A 39 -9.99 3.38 2.18
CA SER A 39 -11.03 2.91 3.11
C SER A 39 -11.15 1.39 3.15
N THR A 40 -10.99 0.72 2.02
CA THR A 40 -11.16 -0.73 1.85
C THR A 40 -10.27 -1.56 2.80
N PRO A 41 -8.95 -1.28 2.98
CA PRO A 41 -8.11 -2.09 3.84
C PRO A 41 -8.25 -1.80 5.34
N LEU A 42 -8.97 -0.78 5.77
CA LEU A 42 -9.02 -0.38 7.19
C LEU A 42 -9.49 -1.50 8.13
N GLN A 43 -10.52 -2.23 7.75
CA GLN A 43 -11.00 -3.35 8.56
C GLN A 43 -9.96 -4.47 8.65
N MET A 44 -9.28 -4.75 7.54
CA MET A 44 -8.19 -5.72 7.48
C MET A 44 -7.04 -5.30 8.41
N TYR A 45 -6.60 -4.04 8.39
CA TYR A 45 -5.57 -3.54 9.30
C TYR A 45 -5.97 -3.67 10.76
N LYS A 46 -7.20 -3.29 11.12
CA LYS A 46 -7.73 -3.47 12.49
C LYS A 46 -7.64 -4.92 12.93
N ARG A 47 -7.99 -5.87 12.06
CA ARG A 47 -7.95 -7.29 12.38
C ARG A 47 -6.53 -7.83 12.49
N LEU A 48 -5.62 -7.39 11.62
CA LEU A 48 -4.20 -7.73 11.70
C LEU A 48 -3.54 -7.20 12.98
N ILE A 49 -3.87 -5.97 13.40
CA ILE A 49 -3.44 -5.40 14.69
C ILE A 49 -3.92 -6.29 15.86
N GLN A 50 -5.17 -6.73 15.81
CA GLN A 50 -5.71 -7.64 16.83
C GLN A 50 -4.92 -8.95 16.86
N PHE A 51 -4.67 -9.58 15.70
CA PHE A 51 -3.89 -10.81 15.61
C PHE A 51 -2.46 -10.64 16.14
N ASN A 52 -1.84 -9.49 15.89
CA ASN A 52 -0.52 -9.19 16.45
C ASN A 52 -0.56 -9.05 17.97
N LYS A 53 -1.51 -8.30 18.53
CA LYS A 53 -1.68 -8.13 19.98
C LYS A 53 -2.01 -9.44 20.70
N GLU A 54 -2.73 -10.33 20.05
CA GLU A 54 -3.07 -11.67 20.57
C GLU A 54 -1.92 -12.67 20.40
N GLY A 55 -0.79 -12.27 19.80
CA GLY A 55 0.35 -13.14 19.54
C GLY A 55 0.11 -14.20 18.46
N ILE A 56 -0.95 -14.04 17.67
CA ILE A 56 -1.29 -14.97 16.58
C ILE A 56 -0.28 -14.85 15.43
N ILE A 57 0.17 -13.62 15.13
CA ILE A 57 1.24 -13.32 14.16
C ILE A 57 2.17 -12.25 14.71
N SER A 58 3.40 -12.20 14.19
CA SER A 58 4.37 -11.13 14.44
C SER A 58 4.79 -10.49 13.12
N PHE A 59 5.01 -9.19 13.13
CA PHE A 59 5.52 -8.42 11.99
C PHE A 59 7.01 -8.10 12.09
N LYS A 60 7.73 -8.57 13.13
CA LYS A 60 9.17 -8.32 13.31
C LYS A 60 10.01 -8.70 12.09
N ASN A 61 9.67 -9.84 11.48
CA ASN A 61 10.36 -10.35 10.29
C ASN A 61 9.52 -10.15 9.02
N VAL A 62 8.75 -9.07 8.97
CA VAL A 62 7.99 -8.64 7.77
C VAL A 62 8.58 -7.34 7.26
N ILE A 63 8.81 -7.25 5.96
CA ILE A 63 9.14 -6.00 5.26
C ILE A 63 7.89 -5.55 4.52
N THR A 64 7.59 -4.25 4.56
CA THR A 64 6.43 -3.70 3.86
C THR A 64 6.81 -2.70 2.78
N PHE A 65 6.04 -2.67 1.70
CA PHE A 65 6.13 -1.68 0.61
C PHE A 65 4.74 -1.11 0.34
N ASN A 66 4.57 0.20 0.51
CA ASN A 66 3.33 0.86 0.14
C ASN A 66 3.25 1.12 -1.37
N MET A 67 2.02 1.16 -1.91
CA MET A 67 1.79 1.31 -3.36
C MET A 67 2.19 2.67 -3.89
N ASP A 68 2.01 3.72 -3.09
CA ASP A 68 2.07 5.09 -3.55
C ASP A 68 2.27 6.09 -2.40
N GLU A 69 2.58 7.34 -2.76
CA GLU A 69 2.56 8.51 -1.89
C GLU A 69 2.34 9.77 -2.74
N TYR A 70 1.61 10.72 -2.21
CA TYR A 70 1.42 12.03 -2.82
C TYR A 70 2.72 12.82 -2.91
N VAL A 71 2.93 13.49 -4.04
CA VAL A 71 4.01 14.46 -4.20
C VAL A 71 3.66 15.76 -3.47
N GLY A 72 4.63 16.27 -2.70
CA GLY A 72 4.52 17.56 -2.03
C GLY A 72 3.80 17.56 -0.69
N LEU A 73 3.36 16.39 -0.18
CA LEU A 73 2.85 16.28 1.18
C LEU A 73 3.95 15.78 2.14
N PRO A 74 4.26 16.53 3.21
CA PRO A 74 5.16 16.04 4.23
C PRO A 74 4.56 14.83 4.97
N GLU A 75 5.40 13.95 5.49
CA GLU A 75 5.01 12.74 6.22
C GLU A 75 4.06 13.00 7.38
N THR A 76 4.12 14.20 7.97
CA THR A 76 3.25 14.64 9.09
C THR A 76 1.90 15.17 8.63
N HIS A 77 1.69 15.37 7.34
CA HIS A 77 0.41 15.86 6.82
C HIS A 77 -0.65 14.78 6.97
N SER A 78 -1.82 15.14 7.50
CA SER A 78 -2.91 14.19 7.79
C SER A 78 -3.42 13.39 6.58
N GLN A 79 -3.14 13.84 5.37
CA GLN A 79 -3.52 13.17 4.12
C GLN A 79 -2.35 12.51 3.40
N SER A 80 -1.11 12.56 3.94
CA SER A 80 -0.03 11.74 3.40
C SER A 80 -0.32 10.26 3.66
N TYR A 81 0.11 9.38 2.77
CA TYR A 81 -0.05 7.94 2.98
C TYR A 81 0.91 7.43 4.05
N HIS A 82 2.04 8.11 4.26
CA HIS A 82 2.89 7.89 5.43
C HIS A 82 2.10 8.07 6.73
N TYR A 83 1.45 9.24 6.91
CA TYR A 83 0.63 9.50 8.10
C TYR A 83 -0.49 8.47 8.25
N TYR A 84 -1.21 8.17 7.15
CA TYR A 84 -2.27 7.17 7.14
C TYR A 84 -1.78 5.81 7.65
N MET A 85 -0.66 5.30 7.12
CA MET A 85 -0.16 3.98 7.47
C MET A 85 0.34 3.90 8.91
N TYR A 86 1.04 4.91 9.39
CA TYR A 86 1.47 4.96 10.78
C TYR A 86 0.29 5.07 11.75
N ASN A 87 -0.70 5.90 11.43
CA ASN A 87 -1.86 6.11 12.29
C ASN A 87 -2.81 4.90 12.33
N ASN A 88 -2.96 4.18 11.22
CA ASN A 88 -3.93 3.09 11.12
C ASN A 88 -3.32 1.69 11.27
N PHE A 89 -2.00 1.55 11.18
CA PHE A 89 -1.38 0.22 11.17
C PHE A 89 -0.01 0.16 11.89
N PHE A 90 1.02 0.83 11.39
CA PHE A 90 2.39 0.57 11.82
C PHE A 90 2.66 0.89 13.29
N ASN A 91 2.04 1.95 13.87
CA ASN A 91 2.18 2.28 15.29
C ASN A 91 1.54 1.25 16.23
N HIS A 92 0.78 0.30 15.71
CA HIS A 92 -0.01 -0.63 16.51
C HIS A 92 0.47 -2.08 16.46
N ILE A 93 1.56 -2.34 15.72
CA ILE A 93 2.15 -3.67 15.50
C ILE A 93 3.63 -3.69 15.84
N ASP A 94 4.22 -4.87 15.94
CA ASP A 94 5.61 -5.08 16.33
C ASP A 94 6.63 -5.03 15.17
N ILE A 95 6.29 -4.32 14.07
CA ILE A 95 7.19 -4.16 12.92
C ILE A 95 8.37 -3.24 13.26
N ASP A 96 9.57 -3.60 12.83
CA ASP A 96 10.74 -2.72 12.90
C ASP A 96 10.63 -1.60 11.86
N LYS A 97 10.89 -0.36 12.26
CA LYS A 97 10.76 0.82 11.39
C LYS A 97 11.62 0.73 10.12
N GLU A 98 12.79 0.10 10.20
CA GLU A 98 13.69 -0.12 9.05
C GLU A 98 13.12 -1.07 7.99
N ASN A 99 12.11 -1.85 8.37
CA ASN A 99 11.41 -2.76 7.47
C ASN A 99 10.21 -2.09 6.76
N ILE A 100 9.89 -0.85 7.08
CA ILE A 100 8.79 -0.09 6.46
C ILE A 100 9.33 0.71 5.30
N ASN A 101 8.79 0.50 4.11
CA ASN A 101 9.14 1.24 2.92
C ASN A 101 7.91 1.99 2.37
N ILE A 102 8.02 3.31 2.33
CA ILE A 102 7.06 4.23 1.74
C ILE A 102 7.83 5.16 0.81
N LEU A 103 7.26 5.51 -0.33
CA LEU A 103 7.87 6.45 -1.28
C LEU A 103 7.98 7.84 -0.66
N ASN A 104 9.08 8.52 -0.91
CA ASN A 104 9.30 9.88 -0.41
C ASN A 104 8.75 10.92 -1.39
N GLY A 105 7.50 11.37 -1.18
CA GLY A 105 6.87 12.39 -2.00
C GLY A 105 7.44 13.80 -1.85
N MET A 106 8.33 14.05 -0.86
CA MET A 106 8.96 15.35 -0.63
C MET A 106 10.29 15.53 -1.38
N THR A 107 10.83 14.49 -1.99
CA THR A 107 12.03 14.61 -2.82
C THR A 107 11.74 15.45 -4.07
N LYS A 108 12.77 16.10 -4.59
CA LYS A 108 12.72 16.75 -5.92
C LYS A 108 13.30 15.85 -7.03
N LYS A 109 13.80 14.66 -6.65
CA LYS A 109 14.47 13.69 -7.53
C LYS A 109 13.60 12.45 -7.66
N TYR A 110 12.45 12.60 -8.28
CA TYR A 110 11.42 11.55 -8.36
C TYR A 110 11.92 10.28 -9.03
N GLU A 111 12.69 10.42 -10.13
CA GLU A 111 13.25 9.27 -10.85
C GLU A 111 14.24 8.47 -9.99
N GLU A 112 15.13 9.18 -9.25
CA GLU A 112 16.08 8.52 -8.34
C GLU A 112 15.35 7.79 -7.21
N GLU A 113 14.31 8.39 -6.64
CA GLU A 113 13.50 7.76 -5.59
C GLU A 113 12.74 6.54 -6.11
N CYS A 114 12.11 6.64 -7.27
CA CYS A 114 11.41 5.52 -7.88
C CYS A 114 12.37 4.35 -8.20
N LYS A 115 13.56 4.68 -8.71
CA LYS A 115 14.61 3.69 -8.96
C LYS A 115 15.08 3.02 -7.66
N ARG A 116 15.37 3.82 -6.62
CA ARG A 116 15.74 3.33 -5.28
C ARG A 116 14.68 2.35 -4.74
N TYR A 117 13.41 2.69 -4.92
CA TYR A 117 12.29 1.87 -4.45
C TYR A 117 12.24 0.52 -5.15
N GLU A 118 12.36 0.50 -6.47
CA GLU A 118 12.43 -0.74 -7.26
C GLU A 118 13.67 -1.58 -6.93
N GLU A 119 14.84 -0.95 -6.77
CA GLU A 119 16.07 -1.61 -6.35
C GLU A 119 15.90 -2.25 -4.97
N LYS A 120 15.26 -1.54 -4.03
CA LYS A 120 14.98 -2.08 -2.70
C LYS A 120 14.05 -3.30 -2.74
N ILE A 121 13.02 -3.29 -3.60
CA ILE A 121 12.16 -4.46 -3.81
C ILE A 121 12.97 -5.66 -4.35
N LEU A 122 13.90 -5.41 -5.27
CA LEU A 122 14.76 -6.47 -5.82
C LEU A 122 15.76 -7.01 -4.79
N GLU A 123 16.38 -6.14 -4.00
CA GLU A 123 17.33 -6.50 -2.94
C GLU A 123 16.74 -7.46 -1.91
N VAL A 124 15.45 -7.28 -1.56
CA VAL A 124 14.76 -8.15 -0.61
C VAL A 124 14.18 -9.42 -1.24
N GLY A 125 14.44 -9.66 -2.53
CA GLY A 125 13.97 -10.85 -3.24
C GLY A 125 12.58 -10.75 -3.85
N GLY A 126 12.06 -9.53 -4.03
CA GLY A 126 10.72 -9.26 -4.55
C GLY A 126 9.64 -9.31 -3.47
N ILE A 127 8.40 -9.10 -3.87
CA ILE A 127 7.24 -9.07 -2.97
C ILE A 127 6.58 -10.44 -2.94
N ASP A 128 6.38 -11.00 -1.75
CA ASP A 128 5.72 -12.31 -1.56
C ASP A 128 4.21 -12.22 -1.77
N LEU A 129 3.58 -11.20 -1.21
CA LEU A 129 2.15 -10.93 -1.37
C LEU A 129 1.91 -9.44 -1.55
N PHE A 130 1.30 -9.03 -2.66
CA PHE A 130 0.87 -7.66 -2.88
C PHE A 130 -0.64 -7.53 -2.70
N LEU A 131 -1.04 -6.68 -1.78
CA LEU A 131 -2.45 -6.33 -1.58
C LEU A 131 -2.80 -5.11 -2.41
N GLY A 132 -3.96 -5.11 -3.04
CA GLY A 132 -4.46 -3.98 -3.79
C GLY A 132 -5.97 -3.85 -3.68
N GLY A 133 -6.46 -2.67 -3.99
CA GLY A 133 -7.85 -2.41 -4.31
C GLY A 133 -7.98 -2.09 -5.79
N VAL A 134 -9.20 -2.00 -6.26
CA VAL A 134 -9.53 -1.52 -7.61
C VAL A 134 -10.41 -0.29 -7.47
N GLY A 135 -10.02 0.81 -8.12
CA GLY A 135 -10.83 2.02 -8.18
C GLY A 135 -12.07 1.83 -9.05
N VAL A 136 -12.97 2.80 -8.99
CA VAL A 136 -14.28 2.75 -9.71
C VAL A 136 -14.15 2.67 -11.23
N ASP A 137 -13.04 3.14 -11.78
CA ASP A 137 -12.66 3.11 -13.20
C ASP A 137 -11.74 1.94 -13.56
N GLY A 138 -11.42 1.08 -12.59
CA GLY A 138 -10.54 -0.08 -12.76
C GLY A 138 -9.06 0.19 -12.51
N HIS A 139 -8.67 1.37 -11.99
CA HIS A 139 -7.28 1.64 -11.66
C HIS A 139 -6.77 0.82 -10.46
N ILE A 140 -5.48 0.48 -10.47
CA ILE A 140 -4.76 -0.14 -9.35
C ILE A 140 -3.61 0.79 -8.96
N ALA A 141 -3.51 1.21 -7.69
CA ALA A 141 -2.68 2.32 -7.27
C ALA A 141 -3.05 3.57 -8.09
N PHE A 142 -2.11 4.40 -8.53
CA PHE A 142 -2.39 5.48 -9.50
C PHE A 142 -2.14 5.05 -10.96
N ASN A 143 -2.31 3.75 -11.27
CA ASN A 143 -2.26 3.27 -12.66
C ASN A 143 -3.66 3.33 -13.27
N GLU A 144 -3.97 4.45 -13.90
CA GLU A 144 -5.20 4.72 -14.62
C GLU A 144 -5.39 3.76 -15.82
N PRO A 145 -6.63 3.57 -16.34
CA PRO A 145 -6.88 2.82 -17.55
C PRO A 145 -5.95 3.22 -18.70
N GLY A 146 -5.40 2.25 -19.41
CA GLY A 146 -4.40 2.46 -20.45
C GLY A 146 -2.95 2.53 -19.96
N SER A 147 -2.70 2.39 -18.67
CA SER A 147 -1.34 2.24 -18.15
C SER A 147 -0.68 0.97 -18.70
N SER A 148 0.59 1.08 -19.11
CA SER A 148 1.34 -0.07 -19.63
C SER A 148 1.48 -1.18 -18.60
N PHE A 149 1.27 -2.43 -19.00
CA PHE A 149 1.58 -3.61 -18.20
C PHE A 149 3.08 -3.76 -17.87
N LYS A 150 3.95 -3.02 -18.58
CA LYS A 150 5.39 -2.98 -18.32
C LYS A 150 5.79 -1.81 -17.43
N SER A 151 4.84 -1.00 -16.96
CA SER A 151 5.14 0.17 -16.13
C SER A 151 5.77 -0.23 -14.80
N ARG A 152 6.78 0.55 -14.40
CA ARG A 152 7.45 0.46 -13.10
C ARG A 152 7.08 1.66 -12.23
N THR A 153 7.63 1.70 -11.03
CA THR A 153 7.45 2.83 -10.11
C THR A 153 7.87 4.14 -10.77
N ARG A 154 7.00 5.15 -10.71
CA ARG A 154 7.19 6.44 -11.40
C ARG A 154 6.34 7.53 -10.78
N GLU A 155 6.66 8.78 -11.10
CA GLU A 155 5.72 9.89 -10.91
C GLU A 155 4.56 9.76 -11.90
N LYS A 156 3.36 10.01 -11.42
CA LYS A 156 2.14 10.03 -12.23
C LYS A 156 1.36 11.30 -11.92
N GLN A 157 1.04 12.06 -12.96
CA GLN A 157 0.07 13.15 -12.86
C GLN A 157 -1.32 12.53 -12.62
N LEU A 158 -2.04 13.07 -11.65
CA LEU A 158 -3.39 12.63 -11.34
C LEU A 158 -4.37 13.17 -12.37
N THR A 159 -5.33 12.37 -12.76
CA THR A 159 -6.43 12.84 -13.63
C THR A 159 -7.35 13.80 -12.87
N GLU A 160 -8.06 14.64 -13.58
CA GLU A 160 -9.02 15.58 -12.99
C GLU A 160 -10.07 14.83 -12.17
N ASP A 161 -10.58 13.71 -12.68
CA ASP A 161 -11.53 12.84 -11.96
C ASP A 161 -10.95 12.31 -10.65
N THR A 162 -9.69 11.90 -10.65
CA THR A 162 -8.99 11.45 -9.43
C THR A 162 -8.81 12.59 -8.43
N ILE A 163 -8.47 13.79 -8.88
CA ILE A 163 -8.35 14.99 -8.03
C ILE A 163 -9.71 15.33 -7.41
N ILE A 164 -10.77 15.35 -8.22
CA ILE A 164 -12.14 15.60 -7.75
C ILE A 164 -12.56 14.55 -6.73
N ALA A 165 -12.37 13.26 -7.04
CA ALA A 165 -12.72 12.17 -6.13
C ALA A 165 -11.97 12.25 -4.80
N ASN A 166 -10.68 12.63 -4.82
CA ASN A 166 -9.85 12.74 -3.64
C ASN A 166 -10.06 14.04 -2.85
N SER A 167 -10.74 15.06 -3.41
CA SER A 167 -11.03 16.32 -2.71
C SER A 167 -11.80 16.11 -1.41
N ARG A 168 -12.59 15.05 -1.31
CA ARG A 168 -13.30 14.64 -0.08
C ARG A 168 -12.37 14.48 1.13
N PHE A 169 -11.11 14.13 0.89
CA PHE A 169 -10.10 14.02 1.94
C PHE A 169 -9.42 15.36 2.28
N PHE A 170 -9.65 16.38 1.47
CA PHE A 170 -9.09 17.74 1.58
C PHE A 170 -10.19 18.79 1.81
N ASN A 171 -11.21 18.44 2.61
CA ASN A 171 -12.38 19.31 2.93
C ASN A 171 -13.14 19.78 1.68
N ASN A 172 -13.23 18.93 0.66
CA ASN A 172 -13.81 19.22 -0.67
C ASN A 172 -13.12 20.38 -1.42
N ASP A 173 -11.88 20.68 -1.08
CA ASP A 173 -11.08 21.73 -1.71
C ASP A 173 -10.10 21.07 -2.71
N ILE A 174 -10.48 21.12 -4.01
CA ILE A 174 -9.69 20.55 -5.11
C ILE A 174 -8.30 21.20 -5.24
N THR A 175 -8.16 22.45 -4.80
CA THR A 175 -6.88 23.18 -4.90
C THR A 175 -5.84 22.67 -3.92
N LYS A 176 -6.25 21.95 -2.87
CA LYS A 176 -5.37 21.35 -1.87
C LYS A 176 -4.98 19.92 -2.20
N VAL A 177 -5.64 19.31 -3.18
CA VAL A 177 -5.28 17.94 -3.62
C VAL A 177 -3.97 18.01 -4.40
N PRO A 178 -2.96 17.18 -4.08
CA PRO A 178 -1.74 17.10 -4.86
C PRO A 178 -2.03 16.76 -6.33
N GLN A 179 -1.23 17.34 -7.23
CA GLN A 179 -1.40 17.16 -8.67
C GLN A 179 -0.72 15.89 -9.19
N SER A 180 0.22 15.33 -8.42
CA SER A 180 0.92 14.11 -8.79
C SER A 180 1.19 13.22 -7.56
N ALA A 181 1.50 11.96 -7.85
CA ALA A 181 1.91 10.96 -6.86
C ALA A 181 3.07 10.14 -7.41
N LEU A 182 3.89 9.61 -6.51
CA LEU A 182 4.79 8.50 -6.82
C LEU A 182 4.00 7.21 -6.63
N THR A 183 4.00 6.33 -7.62
CA THR A 183 3.19 5.12 -7.59
C THR A 183 3.94 3.93 -8.19
N VAL A 184 3.78 2.75 -7.59
CA VAL A 184 4.26 1.51 -8.19
C VAL A 184 3.58 1.27 -9.53
N GLY A 185 4.31 0.72 -10.49
CA GLY A 185 3.77 0.38 -11.79
C GLY A 185 3.00 -0.96 -11.79
N VAL A 186 2.27 -1.21 -12.87
CA VAL A 186 1.52 -2.46 -13.05
C VAL A 186 2.49 -3.65 -13.00
N ALA A 187 3.64 -3.58 -13.70
CA ALA A 187 4.64 -4.65 -13.64
C ALA A 187 5.20 -4.87 -12.23
N THR A 188 5.36 -3.81 -11.44
CA THR A 188 5.86 -3.92 -10.06
C THR A 188 4.89 -4.74 -9.20
N ILE A 189 3.59 -4.48 -9.34
CA ILE A 189 2.54 -5.24 -8.64
C ILE A 189 2.48 -6.68 -9.15
N MET A 190 2.42 -6.87 -10.47
CA MET A 190 2.24 -8.19 -11.08
C MET A 190 3.47 -9.10 -10.97
N ASN A 191 4.64 -8.55 -10.67
CA ASN A 191 5.85 -9.33 -10.38
C ASN A 191 5.89 -9.89 -8.95
N ALA A 192 4.94 -9.52 -8.09
CA ALA A 192 4.78 -10.18 -6.80
C ALA A 192 4.47 -11.68 -7.00
N LYS A 193 4.92 -12.53 -6.07
CA LYS A 193 4.64 -13.97 -6.14
C LYS A 193 3.16 -14.27 -6.05
N GLU A 194 2.42 -13.39 -5.36
CA GLU A 194 0.98 -13.46 -5.25
C GLU A 194 0.38 -12.04 -5.16
N VAL A 195 -0.76 -11.84 -5.78
CA VAL A 195 -1.51 -10.58 -5.72
C VAL A 195 -2.91 -10.87 -5.20
N LEU A 196 -3.31 -10.17 -4.15
CA LEU A 196 -4.66 -10.21 -3.59
C LEU A 196 -5.37 -8.88 -3.83
N ILE A 197 -6.41 -8.90 -4.63
CA ILE A 197 -7.22 -7.72 -4.92
C ILE A 197 -8.51 -7.78 -4.09
N MET A 198 -8.72 -6.76 -3.28
CA MET A 198 -9.95 -6.55 -2.50
C MET A 198 -10.83 -5.55 -3.24
N VAL A 199 -12.03 -5.97 -3.59
CA VAL A 199 -13.01 -5.13 -4.30
C VAL A 199 -14.26 -5.03 -3.45
N GLU A 200 -14.68 -3.80 -3.19
CA GLU A 200 -15.94 -3.48 -2.54
C GLU A 200 -16.90 -2.97 -3.61
N GLY A 201 -18.10 -3.58 -3.67
CA GLY A 201 -19.20 -3.13 -4.53
C GLY A 201 -20.31 -2.51 -3.71
N ASN A 202 -21.07 -1.63 -4.34
CA ASN A 202 -22.35 -1.14 -3.78
C ASN A 202 -23.43 -2.17 -4.01
#